data_b5f7946072f881fd37ca5f4d1b2c8242
#
_entry.id   b5f7946072f881fd37ca5f4d1b2c8242
#
_cell.length_a   1.000
_cell.length_b   1.000
_cell.length_c   1.000
_cell.angle_alpha   90.00
_cell.angle_beta   90.00
_cell.angle_gamma   90.00
#
_symmetry.space_group_name_H-M   'P 1'
#
loop_
_entity.id
_entity.type
_entity.pdbx_description
1 polymer ?
#
loop_
_entity_poly.entity_id
_entity_poly.type
_entity_poly.pdbx_seq_one_letter_code
_entity_poly.pdbx_strand_id
1 'polypeptide(L)'
;MSYVKEAFDKVKLRDPDQPEFHQAVWEVLETLEPVFQKHQKYQDARILERLTEPERVISFRVPWVDDKGVVQVNRGMRVEFNSAIGPYKGGLRFHPSVNLGIIKFLGFEQILKNALTTRPIGGGKGGSDFDPKGKSDFGSNEILSVFHE
;
A
#
# COMPACT_ATOMS: atom_id res chain seq x y z
N MET A 1 -24.81 -6.75 13.20
CA MET A 1 -23.41 -6.32 13.08
C MET A 1 -23.38 -5.22 12.03
N SER A 2 -22.62 -4.14 12.20
CA SER A 2 -22.59 -3.09 11.19
C SER A 2 -21.80 -3.52 9.96
N TYR A 3 -22.11 -2.94 8.80
CA TYR A 3 -21.41 -3.20 7.54
C TYR A 3 -19.91 -2.90 7.64
N VAL A 4 -19.56 -1.80 8.32
CA VAL A 4 -18.17 -1.41 8.59
C VAL A 4 -17.43 -2.50 9.38
N LYS A 5 -18.04 -3.00 10.45
CA LYS A 5 -17.44 -4.06 11.27
C LYS A 5 -17.28 -5.36 10.50
N GLU A 6 -18.28 -5.73 9.70
CA GLU A 6 -18.22 -6.92 8.85
C GLU A 6 -17.09 -6.82 7.83
N ALA A 7 -16.96 -5.67 7.14
CA ALA A 7 -15.90 -5.44 6.19
C ALA A 7 -14.51 -5.50 6.84
N PHE A 8 -14.36 -4.92 8.02
CA PHE A 8 -13.09 -4.97 8.76
C PHE A 8 -12.72 -6.39 9.22
N ASP A 9 -13.69 -7.17 9.69
CA ASP A 9 -13.43 -8.55 10.09
C ASP A 9 -12.98 -9.42 8.91
N LYS A 10 -13.51 -9.16 7.71
CA LYS A 10 -13.05 -9.80 6.46
C LYS A 10 -11.58 -9.44 6.16
N VAL A 11 -11.18 -8.19 6.36
CA VAL A 11 -9.77 -7.76 6.16
C VAL A 11 -8.84 -8.53 7.10
N LYS A 12 -9.17 -8.58 8.39
CA LYS A 12 -8.36 -9.33 9.37
C LYS A 12 -8.24 -10.81 9.06
N LEU A 13 -9.33 -11.41 8.60
CA LEU A 13 -9.35 -12.84 8.28
C LEU A 13 -8.53 -13.16 7.04
N ARG A 14 -8.54 -12.26 6.05
CA ARG A 14 -7.80 -12.41 4.79
C ARG A 14 -6.30 -12.18 4.94
N ASP A 15 -5.93 -11.19 5.74
CA ASP A 15 -4.55 -10.74 5.92
C ASP A 15 -4.11 -10.79 7.39
N PRO A 16 -4.11 -11.97 8.06
CA PRO A 16 -3.97 -12.08 9.52
C PRO A 16 -2.62 -11.61 10.07
N ASP A 17 -1.60 -11.54 9.23
CA ASP A 17 -0.21 -11.19 9.55
C ASP A 17 0.15 -9.72 9.21
N GLN A 18 -0.86 -8.86 9.00
CA GLN A 18 -0.65 -7.47 8.57
C GLN A 18 -1.23 -6.45 9.60
N PRO A 19 -0.68 -6.37 10.83
CA PRO A 19 -1.26 -5.55 11.89
C PRO A 19 -1.25 -4.05 11.59
N GLU A 20 -0.23 -3.52 10.94
CA GLU A 20 -0.16 -2.10 10.54
C GLU A 20 -1.25 -1.75 9.53
N PHE A 21 -1.52 -2.67 8.60
CA PHE A 21 -2.62 -2.51 7.65
C PHE A 21 -3.98 -2.57 8.33
N HIS A 22 -4.18 -3.48 9.28
CA HIS A 22 -5.42 -3.56 10.06
C HIS A 22 -5.69 -2.26 10.81
N GLN A 23 -4.68 -1.71 11.48
CA GLN A 23 -4.81 -0.46 12.21
C GLN A 23 -5.23 0.68 11.30
N ALA A 24 -4.53 0.89 10.19
CA ALA A 24 -4.83 1.96 9.25
C ALA A 24 -6.24 1.82 8.65
N VAL A 25 -6.65 0.60 8.31
CA VAL A 25 -8.00 0.34 7.81
C VAL A 25 -9.05 0.67 8.87
N TRP A 26 -8.86 0.23 10.09
CA TRP A 26 -9.84 0.48 11.15
C TRP A 26 -10.01 1.96 11.45
N GLU A 27 -8.92 2.71 11.59
CA GLU A 27 -8.93 4.15 11.86
C GLU A 27 -9.76 4.94 10.83
N VAL A 28 -9.78 4.49 9.57
CA VAL A 28 -10.60 5.10 8.53
C VAL A 28 -12.03 4.58 8.57
N LEU A 29 -12.22 3.26 8.60
CA LEU A 29 -13.54 2.65 8.47
C LEU A 29 -14.48 3.04 9.59
N GLU A 30 -14.01 3.14 10.84
CA GLU A 30 -14.84 3.56 11.97
C GLU A 30 -15.43 4.97 11.79
N THR A 31 -14.68 5.87 11.12
CA THR A 31 -15.17 7.23 10.82
C THR A 31 -16.22 7.27 9.73
N LEU A 32 -16.31 6.24 8.89
CA LEU A 32 -17.23 6.15 7.77
C LEU A 32 -18.60 5.52 8.14
N GLU A 33 -18.73 4.95 9.33
CA GLU A 33 -19.97 4.29 9.79
C GLU A 33 -21.23 5.15 9.54
N PRO A 34 -21.27 6.46 9.89
CA PRO A 34 -22.46 7.29 9.64
C PRO A 34 -22.80 7.44 8.15
N VAL A 35 -21.81 7.39 7.26
CA VAL A 35 -22.01 7.50 5.81
C VAL A 35 -22.70 6.25 5.29
N PHE A 36 -22.25 5.08 5.72
CA PHE A 36 -22.81 3.79 5.27
C PHE A 36 -24.18 3.52 5.85
N GLN A 37 -24.48 4.05 7.04
CA GLN A 37 -25.83 3.98 7.62
C GLN A 37 -26.85 4.83 6.81
N LYS A 38 -26.40 5.96 6.25
CA LYS A 38 -27.26 6.87 5.48
C LYS A 38 -27.43 6.47 4.01
N HIS A 39 -26.51 5.69 3.46
CA HIS A 39 -26.42 5.43 2.03
C HIS A 39 -26.29 3.94 1.71
N GLN A 40 -27.43 3.21 1.75
CA GLN A 40 -27.49 1.78 1.46
C GLN A 40 -26.81 1.39 0.14
N LYS A 41 -26.92 2.24 -0.89
CA LYS A 41 -26.30 2.02 -2.21
C LYS A 41 -24.77 1.76 -2.14
N TYR A 42 -24.08 2.30 -1.14
CA TYR A 42 -22.65 2.08 -0.97
C TYR A 42 -22.35 0.69 -0.39
N GLN A 43 -23.21 0.19 0.47
CA GLN A 43 -23.12 -1.19 0.96
C GLN A 43 -23.42 -2.18 -0.18
N ASP A 44 -24.47 -1.92 -0.97
CA ASP A 44 -24.86 -2.77 -2.12
C ASP A 44 -23.74 -2.84 -3.17
N ALA A 45 -23.01 -1.73 -3.38
CA ALA A 45 -21.87 -1.64 -4.27
C ALA A 45 -20.57 -2.21 -3.67
N ARG A 46 -20.59 -2.73 -2.43
CA ARG A 46 -19.43 -3.29 -1.73
C ARG A 46 -18.23 -2.34 -1.68
N ILE A 47 -18.50 -1.07 -1.40
CA ILE A 47 -17.44 -0.03 -1.47
C ILE A 47 -16.31 -0.31 -0.48
N LEU A 48 -16.58 -0.75 0.74
CA LEU A 48 -15.53 -1.01 1.72
C LEU A 48 -14.64 -2.19 1.32
N GLU A 49 -15.21 -3.26 0.81
CA GLU A 49 -14.44 -4.39 0.33
C GLU A 49 -13.53 -4.00 -0.84
N ARG A 50 -14.02 -3.17 -1.75
CA ARG A 50 -13.24 -2.64 -2.87
C ARG A 50 -12.19 -1.62 -2.44
N LEU A 51 -12.44 -0.86 -1.39
CA LEU A 51 -11.53 0.13 -0.86
C LEU A 51 -10.38 -0.50 -0.07
N THR A 52 -10.62 -1.64 0.57
CA THR A 52 -9.66 -2.33 1.43
C THR A 52 -8.89 -3.45 0.75
N GLU A 53 -9.22 -3.78 -0.51
CA GLU A 53 -8.47 -4.74 -1.32
C GLU A 53 -7.72 -4.01 -2.42
N PRO A 54 -6.38 -4.13 -2.51
CA PRO A 54 -5.64 -3.57 -3.63
C PRO A 54 -6.03 -4.23 -4.95
N GLU A 55 -6.05 -3.45 -6.03
CA GLU A 55 -6.34 -3.95 -7.37
C GLU A 55 -5.23 -4.90 -7.86
N ARG A 56 -3.96 -4.60 -7.53
CA ARG A 56 -2.82 -5.44 -7.86
C ARG A 56 -1.66 -5.27 -6.89
N VAL A 57 -1.01 -6.38 -6.57
CA VAL A 57 0.23 -6.41 -5.81
C VAL A 57 1.29 -7.11 -6.63
N ILE A 58 2.45 -6.47 -6.81
CA ILE A 58 3.61 -7.02 -7.48
C ILE A 58 4.72 -7.13 -6.45
N SER A 59 5.23 -8.34 -6.25
CA SER A 59 6.40 -8.61 -5.42
C SER A 59 7.51 -9.18 -6.29
N PHE A 60 8.72 -8.64 -6.16
CA PHE A 60 9.83 -9.01 -7.02
C PHE A 60 11.15 -9.02 -6.26
N ARG A 61 12.10 -9.79 -6.79
CA ARG A 61 13.47 -9.86 -6.30
C ARG A 61 14.30 -8.73 -6.91
N VAL A 62 15.09 -8.07 -6.06
CA VAL A 62 16.00 -6.98 -6.47
C VAL A 62 17.45 -7.39 -6.16
N PRO A 63 18.18 -7.98 -7.12
CA PRO A 63 19.61 -8.18 -6.99
C PRO A 63 20.35 -6.86 -7.28
N TRP A 64 21.37 -6.55 -6.50
CA TRP A 64 22.21 -5.35 -6.69
C TRP A 64 23.61 -5.60 -6.15
N VAL A 65 24.58 -4.78 -6.56
CA VAL A 65 25.97 -4.89 -6.12
C VAL A 65 26.29 -3.80 -5.12
N ASP A 66 26.81 -4.16 -3.95
CA ASP A 66 27.18 -3.20 -2.93
C ASP A 66 28.54 -2.53 -3.20
N ASP A 67 28.89 -1.53 -2.37
CA ASP A 67 30.13 -0.76 -2.49
C ASP A 67 31.40 -1.61 -2.34
N LYS A 68 31.29 -2.86 -1.91
CA LYS A 68 32.37 -3.83 -1.79
C LYS A 68 32.45 -4.81 -2.95
N GLY A 69 31.57 -4.65 -3.95
CA GLY A 69 31.46 -5.55 -5.09
C GLY A 69 30.73 -6.87 -4.79
N VAL A 70 30.00 -6.95 -3.68
CA VAL A 70 29.27 -8.15 -3.28
C VAL A 70 27.82 -8.06 -3.75
N VAL A 71 27.32 -9.14 -4.36
CA VAL A 71 25.92 -9.22 -4.77
C VAL A 71 25.02 -9.36 -3.53
N GLN A 72 24.07 -8.47 -3.42
CA GLN A 72 23.02 -8.45 -2.41
C GLN A 72 21.68 -8.72 -3.08
N VAL A 73 20.72 -9.22 -2.30
CA VAL A 73 19.36 -9.48 -2.80
C VAL A 73 18.35 -8.92 -1.81
N ASN A 74 17.54 -7.98 -2.29
CA ASN A 74 16.43 -7.40 -1.54
C ASN A 74 15.08 -7.78 -2.17
N ARG A 75 14.02 -7.51 -1.46
CA ARG A 75 12.65 -7.68 -1.92
C ARG A 75 12.06 -6.31 -2.27
N GLY A 76 11.53 -6.18 -3.48
CA GLY A 76 10.76 -5.04 -3.92
C GLY A 76 9.26 -5.35 -3.94
N MET A 77 8.44 -4.33 -3.72
CA MET A 77 6.98 -4.44 -3.75
C MET A 77 6.37 -3.20 -4.38
N ARG A 78 5.34 -3.40 -5.20
CA ARG A 78 4.47 -2.34 -5.71
C ARG A 78 3.03 -2.74 -5.41
N VAL A 79 2.32 -1.90 -4.69
CA VAL A 79 0.88 -2.03 -4.45
C VAL A 79 0.16 -0.98 -5.28
N GLU A 80 -0.58 -1.44 -6.28
CA GLU A 80 -1.51 -0.65 -7.08
C GLU A 80 -2.87 -0.76 -6.40
N PHE A 81 -3.16 0.22 -5.55
CA PHE A 81 -4.22 0.02 -4.58
C PHE A 81 -5.59 0.33 -5.17
N ASN A 82 -5.74 1.51 -5.77
CA ASN A 82 -7.04 1.92 -6.32
C ASN A 82 -6.86 2.94 -7.45
N SER A 83 -7.49 2.67 -8.58
CA SER A 83 -7.47 3.52 -9.78
C SER A 83 -8.82 4.17 -10.11
N ALA A 84 -9.80 4.12 -9.19
CA ALA A 84 -11.17 4.60 -9.45
C ALA A 84 -11.25 6.07 -9.89
N ILE A 85 -10.31 6.91 -9.43
CA ILE A 85 -10.28 8.34 -9.76
C ILE A 85 -9.10 8.75 -10.64
N GLY A 86 -8.26 7.81 -11.05
CA GLY A 86 -7.13 8.06 -11.94
C GLY A 86 -5.97 7.08 -11.75
N PRO A 87 -4.84 7.26 -12.46
CA PRO A 87 -3.70 6.36 -12.39
C PRO A 87 -3.11 6.29 -10.99
N TYR A 88 -2.50 5.15 -10.67
CA TYR A 88 -1.86 4.93 -9.38
C TYR A 88 -0.74 5.95 -9.15
N LYS A 89 -0.79 6.66 -8.04
CA LYS A 89 0.20 7.66 -7.63
C LYS A 89 0.58 7.46 -6.18
N GLY A 90 1.87 7.41 -5.91
CA GLY A 90 2.44 7.30 -4.57
C GLY A 90 3.95 7.13 -4.65
N GLY A 91 4.63 7.38 -3.52
CA GLY A 91 6.09 7.31 -3.43
C GLY A 91 6.63 5.90 -3.17
N LEU A 92 7.94 5.85 -2.96
CA LEU A 92 8.68 4.66 -2.54
C LEU A 92 9.10 4.78 -1.08
N ARG A 93 9.14 3.66 -0.36
CA ARG A 93 9.71 3.56 0.99
C ARG A 93 10.83 2.53 1.00
N PHE A 94 12.01 2.95 1.42
CA PHE A 94 13.17 2.08 1.64
C PHE A 94 13.52 2.04 3.13
N HIS A 95 13.36 0.86 3.73
CA HIS A 95 13.70 0.62 5.12
C HIS A 95 13.73 -0.90 5.38
N PRO A 96 14.65 -1.41 6.24
CA PRO A 96 14.73 -2.84 6.53
C PRO A 96 13.43 -3.47 7.06
N SER A 97 12.57 -2.70 7.69
CA SER A 97 11.27 -3.17 8.20
C SER A 97 10.17 -3.29 7.15
N VAL A 98 10.42 -2.88 5.90
CA VAL A 98 9.41 -2.92 4.85
C VAL A 98 8.96 -4.35 4.56
N ASN A 99 7.66 -4.55 4.60
CA ASN A 99 6.98 -5.77 4.21
C ASN A 99 5.68 -5.41 3.48
N LEU A 100 4.95 -6.42 3.00
CA LEU A 100 3.72 -6.18 2.24
C LEU A 100 2.65 -5.44 3.07
N GLY A 101 2.47 -5.79 4.33
CA GLY A 101 1.50 -5.13 5.21
C GLY A 101 1.77 -3.64 5.36
N ILE A 102 3.05 -3.26 5.50
CA ILE A 102 3.48 -1.85 5.58
C ILE A 102 3.20 -1.13 4.27
N ILE A 103 3.54 -1.72 3.12
CA ILE A 103 3.27 -1.09 1.82
C ILE A 103 1.76 -1.01 1.54
N LYS A 104 0.98 -2.00 1.96
CA LYS A 104 -0.49 -1.95 1.86
C LYS A 104 -1.08 -0.82 2.70
N PHE A 105 -0.65 -0.66 3.97
CA PHE A 105 -1.17 0.44 4.78
C PHE A 105 -0.85 1.81 4.18
N LEU A 106 0.39 1.99 3.71
CA LEU A 106 0.80 3.23 3.06
C LEU A 106 0.05 3.49 1.75
N GLY A 107 -0.23 2.44 0.98
CA GLY A 107 -1.03 2.51 -0.25
C GLY A 107 -2.49 2.86 0.03
N PHE A 108 -3.07 2.28 1.07
CA PHE A 108 -4.43 2.58 1.52
C PHE A 108 -4.58 4.04 1.94
N GLU A 109 -3.69 4.55 2.79
CA GLU A 109 -3.68 5.98 3.15
C GLU A 109 -3.47 6.89 1.94
N GLN A 110 -2.67 6.45 0.96
CA GLN A 110 -2.41 7.22 -0.25
C GLN A 110 -3.67 7.43 -1.10
N ILE A 111 -4.59 6.47 -1.13
CA ILE A 111 -5.89 6.64 -1.82
C ILE A 111 -6.61 7.86 -1.26
N LEU A 112 -6.71 7.96 0.06
CA LEU A 112 -7.43 9.01 0.76
C LEU A 112 -6.74 10.36 0.60
N LYS A 113 -5.42 10.39 0.75
CA LYS A 113 -4.63 11.61 0.52
C LYS A 113 -4.85 12.16 -0.89
N ASN A 114 -4.78 11.30 -1.90
CA ASN A 114 -4.94 11.71 -3.29
C ASN A 114 -6.38 12.15 -3.60
N ALA A 115 -7.38 11.46 -3.06
CA ALA A 115 -8.78 11.84 -3.22
C ALA A 115 -9.07 13.26 -2.68
N LEU A 116 -8.47 13.63 -1.56
CA LEU A 116 -8.63 14.95 -0.94
C LEU A 116 -7.95 16.08 -1.75
N THR A 117 -7.08 15.77 -2.68
CA THR A 117 -6.45 16.79 -3.55
C THR A 117 -7.38 17.29 -4.65
N THR A 118 -8.51 16.65 -4.87
CA THR A 118 -9.44 16.88 -5.99
C THR A 118 -8.86 16.63 -7.39
N ARG A 119 -7.65 16.06 -7.47
CA ARG A 119 -7.00 15.71 -8.74
C ARG A 119 -7.40 14.30 -9.18
N PRO A 120 -7.43 14.00 -10.49
CA PRO A 120 -7.78 12.69 -11.02
C PRO A 120 -6.61 11.70 -10.91
N ILE A 121 -6.18 11.41 -9.70
CA ILE A 121 -5.08 10.48 -9.38
C ILE A 121 -5.54 9.45 -8.35
N GLY A 122 -5.28 8.19 -8.65
CA GLY A 122 -5.51 7.08 -7.75
C GLY A 122 -4.41 6.90 -6.72
N GLY A 123 -4.45 5.83 -5.97
CA GLY A 123 -3.48 5.52 -4.91
C GLY A 123 -2.66 4.28 -5.21
N GLY A 124 -1.36 4.39 -4.98
CA GLY A 124 -0.42 3.29 -5.02
C GLY A 124 0.79 3.56 -4.15
N LYS A 125 1.55 2.51 -3.83
CA LYS A 125 2.77 2.62 -3.03
C LYS A 125 3.77 1.55 -3.46
N GLY A 126 5.03 1.90 -3.44
CA GLY A 126 6.12 0.95 -3.63
C GLY A 126 7.09 0.98 -2.47
N GLY A 127 7.99 0.02 -2.42
CA GLY A 127 9.06 0.00 -1.44
C GLY A 127 9.89 -1.27 -1.46
N SER A 128 10.95 -1.25 -0.66
CA SER A 128 11.87 -2.36 -0.50
C SER A 128 12.38 -2.41 0.94
N ASP A 129 12.76 -3.61 1.38
CA ASP A 129 13.49 -3.85 2.63
C ASP A 129 14.96 -3.40 2.57
N PHE A 130 15.36 -2.74 1.49
CA PHE A 130 16.66 -2.11 1.34
C PHE A 130 16.91 -1.03 2.40
N ASP A 131 18.09 -1.07 3.05
CA ASP A 131 18.53 -0.01 3.96
C ASP A 131 19.45 0.97 3.22
N PRO A 132 18.98 2.21 2.96
CA PRO A 132 19.79 3.22 2.27
C PRO A 132 20.91 3.82 3.14
N LYS A 133 20.88 3.59 4.47
CA LYS A 133 21.87 4.16 5.37
C LYS A 133 23.27 3.61 5.10
N GLY A 134 24.22 4.52 4.91
CA GLY A 134 25.64 4.17 4.69
C GLY A 134 25.93 3.52 3.34
N LYS A 135 25.01 3.62 2.37
CA LYS A 135 25.22 3.21 0.98
C LYS A 135 25.61 4.40 0.13
N SER A 136 26.46 4.16 -0.89
CA SER A 136 26.77 5.17 -1.90
C SER A 136 25.56 5.47 -2.80
N ASP A 137 25.65 6.57 -3.54
CA ASP A 137 24.64 6.90 -4.57
C ASP A 137 24.55 5.82 -5.65
N PHE A 138 25.67 5.12 -5.94
CA PHE A 138 25.70 4.03 -6.91
C PHE A 138 24.81 2.86 -6.48
N GLY A 139 25.01 2.32 -5.28
CA GLY A 139 24.18 1.22 -4.75
C GLY A 139 22.72 1.61 -4.60
N SER A 140 22.45 2.87 -4.22
CA SER A 140 21.07 3.40 -4.13
C SER A 140 20.40 3.52 -5.49
N ASN A 141 21.14 3.94 -6.52
CA ASN A 141 20.60 4.08 -7.88
C ASN A 141 20.32 2.73 -8.55
N GLU A 142 21.11 1.69 -8.28
CA GLU A 142 20.82 0.33 -8.76
C GLU A 142 19.46 -0.16 -8.26
N ILE A 143 19.16 0.04 -6.98
CA ILE A 143 17.85 -0.30 -6.41
C ILE A 143 16.72 0.53 -7.06
N LEU A 144 16.93 1.84 -7.22
CA LEU A 144 15.92 2.73 -7.80
C LEU A 144 15.58 2.37 -9.24
N SER A 145 16.55 1.93 -10.04
CA SER A 145 16.33 1.60 -11.45
C SER A 145 15.26 0.52 -11.64
N VAL A 146 15.20 -0.45 -10.73
CA VAL A 146 14.23 -1.56 -10.78
C VAL A 146 12.78 -1.10 -10.59
N PHE A 147 12.56 0.08 -10.01
CA PHE A 147 11.21 0.64 -9.81
C PHE A 147 10.74 1.56 -10.96
N HIS A 148 11.58 1.76 -11.96
CA HIS A 148 11.25 2.60 -13.14
C HIS A 148 10.75 1.79 -14.35
N GLU A 149 10.88 0.46 -14.33
CA GLU A 149 10.34 -0.47 -15.34
C GLU A 149 8.89 -0.86 -15.01
#